data_8e3ee1ddea898682cd31f73940baf770
#
_entry.id   8e3ee1ddea898682cd31f73940baf770
#
_cell.length_a   1.000
_cell.length_b   1.000
_cell.length_c   1.000
_cell.angle_alpha   90.00
_cell.angle_beta   90.00
_cell.angle_gamma   90.00
#
_symmetry.space_group_name_H-M   'P 1'
#
loop_
_entity.id
_entity.type
_entity.pdbx_description
1 polymer ?
#
loop_
_entity_poly.entity_id
_entity_poly.type
_entity_poly.pdbx_seq_one_letter_code
_entity_poly.pdbx_strand_id
1 'polypeptide(L)'
;MSASKLPKLRRASQILFLGLFLLHLLETEFRGSLKGVTGDIRLPIPYPAIFLQSDPLLAISNALATHALYRGLLWSLTILIPTFFLGRFFCGWICPLGTLNHLFSSLKSEKKRGLQLIESNRYKKWQTAKYYILAVLLVSSLFGGMMLALMDPISLLIRSLTTFVLPALNLASNAILDSLYQTNNGVLGFLAHTLQWLLNATVLSFKQPHFRQAAFLGLIFVAVLALNLRVTRFWCRALCPLGALLGIFSRWSILGIEKCSTDCDDCNRCLLHCQGGDDPIPGAQWRQAECHLCFNCLSDCPKNGVQFRFFPGTPTTEVGPQLQRRKLVTSLAAGAAMLPLLRSTTSFSAERNPGLIRPPGSLEESDFLARCVRCGECMKVCPNNALHPALTQAGLEGIWSPVLVSRVGYCEPSCVLCGQVCPTGAIWEITQAQKAWLPASSKPGAKPVRIGTAFYDRGRCLPWSMATECIVCEEWCPTSPKAIYLVSAEVADAQGKVKPVRQPYVDPNRCVGCGACEFACPVKDQPAIYVTSIGESRSRTNQILLERVTKGSQS
;
A
#
# COMPACT_ATOMS: atom_id res chain seq x y z
N MET A 1 12.85 -23.49 29.98
CA MET A 1 12.64 -24.02 28.61
C MET A 1 14.00 -24.30 27.99
N SER A 2 14.26 -25.49 27.40
CA SER A 2 15.57 -25.80 26.82
C SER A 2 15.94 -24.80 25.73
N ALA A 3 17.18 -24.31 25.71
CA ALA A 3 17.70 -23.30 24.74
C ALA A 3 17.45 -23.69 23.28
N SER A 4 17.44 -25.00 22.97
CA SER A 4 17.17 -25.54 21.62
C SER A 4 15.72 -25.41 21.16
N LYS A 5 14.75 -25.19 22.05
CA LYS A 5 13.32 -25.09 21.71
C LYS A 5 12.92 -23.68 21.25
N LEU A 6 13.61 -22.62 21.69
CA LEU A 6 13.27 -21.22 21.37
C LEU A 6 13.36 -20.88 19.88
N PRO A 7 14.44 -21.28 19.14
CA PRO A 7 14.50 -21.02 17.70
C PRO A 7 13.41 -21.76 16.91
N LYS A 8 12.97 -22.96 17.38
CA LYS A 8 11.87 -23.71 16.75
C LYS A 8 10.54 -23.01 16.97
N LEU A 9 10.25 -22.57 18.21
CA LEU A 9 9.04 -21.81 18.55
C LEU A 9 8.95 -20.51 17.73
N ARG A 10 10.07 -19.79 17.59
CA ARG A 10 10.14 -18.60 16.74
C ARG A 10 9.77 -18.91 15.29
N ARG A 11 10.31 -19.99 14.69
CA ARG A 11 9.96 -20.38 13.33
C ARG A 11 8.47 -20.69 13.19
N ALA A 12 7.89 -21.40 14.16
CA ALA A 12 6.45 -21.67 14.20
C ALA A 12 5.64 -20.36 14.26
N SER A 13 6.03 -19.42 15.13
CA SER A 13 5.42 -18.07 15.21
C SER A 13 5.53 -17.33 13.87
N GLN A 14 6.68 -17.31 13.22
CA GLN A 14 6.87 -16.69 11.91
C GLN A 14 5.96 -17.28 10.83
N ILE A 15 5.82 -18.59 10.78
CA ILE A 15 4.92 -19.26 9.83
C ILE A 15 3.47 -18.91 10.14
N LEU A 16 3.08 -18.94 11.42
CA LEU A 16 1.73 -18.60 11.86
C LEU A 16 1.35 -17.17 11.47
N PHE A 17 2.19 -16.19 11.84
CA PHE A 17 1.88 -14.79 11.57
C PHE A 17 1.96 -14.43 10.08
N LEU A 18 2.85 -15.06 9.31
CA LEU A 18 2.86 -14.91 7.85
C LEU A 18 1.59 -15.53 7.25
N GLY A 19 1.17 -16.70 7.72
CA GLY A 19 -0.07 -17.35 7.29
C GLY A 19 -1.30 -16.49 7.60
N LEU A 20 -1.41 -15.98 8.83
CA LEU A 20 -2.49 -15.07 9.25
C LEU A 20 -2.51 -13.79 8.42
N PHE A 21 -1.33 -13.20 8.15
CA PHE A 21 -1.21 -12.03 7.30
C PHE A 21 -1.69 -12.29 5.86
N LEU A 22 -1.27 -13.41 5.26
CA LEU A 22 -1.69 -13.78 3.92
C LEU A 22 -3.18 -14.10 3.84
N LEU A 23 -3.72 -14.84 4.81
CA LEU A 23 -5.16 -15.11 4.91
C LEU A 23 -5.94 -13.80 5.02
N HIS A 24 -5.54 -12.93 5.94
CA HIS A 24 -6.18 -11.63 6.11
C HIS A 24 -6.12 -10.79 4.83
N LEU A 25 -4.95 -10.75 4.16
CA LEU A 25 -4.80 -10.07 2.88
C LEU A 25 -5.74 -10.65 1.81
N LEU A 26 -5.88 -11.97 1.71
CA LEU A 26 -6.76 -12.61 0.73
C LEU A 26 -8.24 -12.36 1.03
N GLU A 27 -8.62 -12.28 2.29
CA GLU A 27 -10.00 -12.00 2.71
C GLU A 27 -10.43 -10.54 2.51
N THR A 28 -9.50 -9.60 2.39
CA THR A 28 -9.81 -8.18 2.09
C THR A 28 -10.31 -7.96 0.65
N GLU A 29 -10.41 -9.00 -0.16
CA GLU A 29 -10.95 -8.93 -1.51
C GLU A 29 -12.47 -9.08 -1.53
N PHE A 30 -13.17 -8.23 -2.28
CA PHE A 30 -14.60 -8.37 -2.47
C PHE A 30 -14.89 -9.45 -3.54
N ARG A 31 -15.54 -10.53 -3.14
CA ARG A 31 -15.87 -11.68 -4.01
C ARG A 31 -17.35 -11.79 -4.34
N GLY A 32 -18.18 -10.90 -3.81
CA GLY A 32 -19.63 -10.88 -4.03
C GLY A 32 -20.06 -10.21 -5.33
N SER A 33 -21.36 -10.31 -5.65
CA SER A 33 -22.00 -9.52 -6.69
C SER A 33 -22.48 -8.18 -6.10
N LEU A 34 -22.20 -7.08 -6.81
CA LEU A 34 -22.70 -5.76 -6.45
C LEU A 34 -24.10 -5.47 -7.02
N LYS A 35 -24.60 -6.34 -7.91
CA LYS A 35 -25.92 -6.19 -8.54
C LYS A 35 -27.02 -6.50 -7.53
N GLY A 36 -27.98 -5.58 -7.40
CA GLY A 36 -29.17 -5.77 -6.56
C GLY A 36 -28.91 -5.61 -5.05
N VAL A 37 -27.73 -5.21 -4.61
CA VAL A 37 -27.45 -4.96 -3.20
C VAL A 37 -28.07 -3.61 -2.79
N THR A 38 -29.00 -3.67 -1.84
CA THR A 38 -29.60 -2.50 -1.18
C THR A 38 -28.94 -2.31 0.17
N GLY A 39 -28.27 -1.16 0.36
CA GLY A 39 -27.58 -0.80 1.61
C GLY A 39 -26.06 -0.83 1.53
N ASP A 40 -25.40 -0.51 2.64
CA ASP A 40 -23.95 -0.42 2.69
C ASP A 40 -23.28 -1.80 2.63
N ILE A 41 -22.48 -2.02 1.61
CA ILE A 41 -21.68 -3.23 1.43
C ILE A 41 -20.52 -3.18 2.41
N ARG A 42 -20.35 -4.24 3.21
CA ARG A 42 -19.24 -4.39 4.14
C ARG A 42 -18.39 -5.60 3.79
N LEU A 43 -17.11 -5.47 4.04
CA LEU A 43 -16.20 -6.62 3.96
C LEU A 43 -16.53 -7.63 5.07
N PRO A 44 -16.32 -8.93 4.83
CA PRO A 44 -16.58 -9.97 5.81
C PRO A 44 -15.68 -9.89 7.04
N ILE A 45 -14.61 -9.09 6.98
CA ILE A 45 -13.61 -8.96 8.04
C ILE A 45 -13.90 -7.70 8.87
N PRO A 46 -13.94 -7.79 10.21
CA PRO A 46 -14.27 -6.65 11.07
C PRO A 46 -13.18 -5.56 11.08
N TYR A 47 -11.91 -5.92 10.85
CA TYR A 47 -10.77 -4.99 10.88
C TYR A 47 -9.86 -5.18 9.67
N PRO A 48 -10.28 -4.76 8.47
CA PRO A 48 -9.54 -5.05 7.23
C PRO A 48 -8.13 -4.44 7.17
N ALA A 49 -7.83 -3.46 8.00
CA ALA A 49 -6.54 -2.76 8.00
C ALA A 49 -5.68 -3.00 9.25
N ILE A 50 -5.98 -4.04 10.06
CA ILE A 50 -5.38 -4.26 11.40
C ILE A 50 -3.84 -4.28 11.39
N PHE A 51 -3.22 -4.91 10.40
CA PHE A 51 -1.75 -4.98 10.30
C PHE A 51 -1.11 -3.60 10.09
N LEU A 52 -1.75 -2.74 9.27
CA LEU A 52 -1.27 -1.37 9.03
C LEU A 52 -1.59 -0.45 10.22
N GLN A 53 -2.72 -0.63 10.87
CA GLN A 53 -3.12 0.14 12.05
C GLN A 53 -2.25 -0.21 13.26
N SER A 54 -1.71 -1.42 13.32
CA SER A 54 -0.79 -1.85 14.38
C SER A 54 0.65 -1.39 14.17
N ASP A 55 0.98 -0.72 13.05
CA ASP A 55 2.34 -0.27 12.76
C ASP A 55 2.68 1.03 13.51
N PRO A 56 3.62 1.02 14.48
CA PRO A 56 3.99 2.21 15.23
C PRO A 56 4.70 3.27 14.38
N LEU A 57 5.37 2.88 13.30
CA LEU A 57 6.03 3.82 12.39
C LEU A 57 4.99 4.66 11.64
N LEU A 58 3.95 4.02 11.12
CA LEU A 58 2.84 4.71 10.45
C LEU A 58 2.05 5.58 11.42
N ALA A 59 1.85 5.12 12.66
CA ALA A 59 1.16 5.87 13.70
C ALA A 59 1.88 7.19 14.03
N ILE A 60 3.18 7.12 14.31
CA ILE A 60 3.99 8.30 14.63
C ILE A 60 4.09 9.24 13.42
N SER A 61 4.34 8.69 12.24
CA SER A 61 4.46 9.48 11.02
C SER A 61 3.16 10.21 10.66
N ASN A 62 2.01 9.53 10.80
CA ASN A 62 0.71 10.13 10.57
C ASN A 62 0.39 11.22 11.61
N ALA A 63 0.68 10.98 12.89
CA ALA A 63 0.49 11.98 13.94
C ALA A 63 1.36 13.22 13.71
N LEU A 64 2.60 13.07 13.25
CA LEU A 64 3.47 14.19 12.89
C LEU A 64 2.98 14.93 11.64
N ALA A 65 2.53 14.21 10.61
CA ALA A 65 2.12 14.81 9.34
C ALA A 65 0.78 15.55 9.44
N THR A 66 -0.13 15.08 10.29
CA THR A 66 -1.48 15.66 10.43
C THR A 66 -1.63 16.52 11.67
N HIS A 67 -0.63 16.53 12.57
CA HIS A 67 -0.71 17.14 13.91
C HIS A 67 -1.94 16.67 14.71
N ALA A 68 -2.43 15.45 14.43
CA ALA A 68 -3.60 14.85 15.06
C ALA A 68 -3.42 13.34 15.23
N LEU A 69 -4.04 12.78 16.26
CA LEU A 69 -4.03 11.34 16.49
C LEU A 69 -5.24 10.70 15.78
N TYR A 70 -4.98 9.81 14.83
CA TYR A 70 -6.02 9.00 14.22
C TYR A 70 -6.31 7.79 15.12
N ARG A 71 -7.57 7.66 15.55
CA ARG A 71 -8.00 6.66 16.55
C ARG A 71 -7.66 5.23 16.15
N GLY A 72 -7.76 4.89 14.87
CA GLY A 72 -7.43 3.55 14.36
C GLY A 72 -5.98 3.16 14.59
N LEU A 73 -5.04 4.13 14.63
CA LEU A 73 -3.61 3.87 14.82
C LEU A 73 -3.20 3.63 16.29
N LEU A 74 -4.13 3.72 17.25
CA LEU A 74 -3.87 3.35 18.65
C LEU A 74 -3.54 1.85 18.79
N TRP A 75 -3.95 1.02 17.84
CA TRP A 75 -3.52 -0.39 17.77
C TRP A 75 -1.99 -0.55 17.68
N SER A 76 -1.25 0.45 17.26
CA SER A 76 0.22 0.44 17.24
C SER A 76 0.86 0.26 18.62
N LEU A 77 0.15 0.62 19.69
CA LEU A 77 0.60 0.41 21.07
C LEU A 77 0.78 -1.08 21.40
N THR A 78 0.04 -1.97 20.72
CA THR A 78 0.21 -3.43 20.89
C THR A 78 1.57 -3.94 20.45
N ILE A 79 2.28 -3.21 19.59
CA ILE A 79 3.66 -3.51 19.19
C ILE A 79 4.66 -2.67 19.97
N LEU A 80 4.36 -1.39 20.21
CA LEU A 80 5.29 -0.47 20.84
C LEU A 80 5.55 -0.81 22.31
N ILE A 81 4.47 -1.09 23.08
CA ILE A 81 4.57 -1.43 24.50
C ILE A 81 5.41 -2.70 24.74
N PRO A 82 5.12 -3.85 24.08
CA PRO A 82 5.97 -5.02 24.23
C PRO A 82 7.41 -4.81 23.74
N THR A 83 7.64 -3.94 22.75
CA THR A 83 9.00 -3.61 22.29
C THR A 83 9.81 -2.92 23.38
N PHE A 84 9.18 -2.07 24.17
CA PHE A 84 9.84 -1.40 25.29
C PHE A 84 10.28 -2.40 26.37
N PHE A 85 9.50 -3.47 26.63
CA PHE A 85 9.85 -4.49 27.63
C PHE A 85 10.76 -5.59 27.10
N LEU A 86 10.45 -6.14 25.93
CA LEU A 86 11.09 -7.32 25.37
C LEU A 86 12.17 -6.99 24.33
N GLY A 87 12.23 -5.75 23.81
CA GLY A 87 13.10 -5.39 22.70
C GLY A 87 12.45 -5.66 21.33
N ARG A 88 13.24 -5.75 20.27
CA ARG A 88 12.75 -5.85 18.85
C ARG A 88 12.14 -7.22 18.51
N PHE A 89 11.30 -7.77 19.40
CA PHE A 89 10.68 -9.08 19.19
C PHE A 89 9.80 -9.11 17.93
N PHE A 90 9.06 -8.02 17.63
CA PHE A 90 8.21 -7.91 16.45
C PHE A 90 8.96 -8.26 15.15
N CYS A 91 10.17 -7.70 14.96
CA CYS A 91 10.97 -7.94 13.75
C CYS A 91 11.42 -9.40 13.60
N GLY A 92 11.60 -10.09 14.72
CA GLY A 92 12.04 -11.49 14.73
C GLY A 92 10.94 -12.52 14.66
N TRP A 93 9.73 -12.21 15.15
CA TRP A 93 8.68 -13.19 15.43
C TRP A 93 7.39 -12.96 14.66
N ILE A 94 7.02 -11.70 14.40
CA ILE A 94 5.70 -11.33 13.88
C ILE A 94 5.77 -10.75 12.48
N CYS A 95 6.76 -9.88 12.19
CA CYS A 95 6.83 -9.13 10.94
C CYS A 95 6.84 -10.04 9.70
N PRO A 96 5.83 -9.94 8.81
CA PRO A 96 5.73 -10.83 7.64
C PRO A 96 6.86 -10.59 6.64
N LEU A 97 7.26 -9.33 6.36
CA LEU A 97 8.43 -9.05 5.51
C LEU A 97 9.72 -9.56 6.16
N GLY A 98 9.85 -9.46 7.51
CA GLY A 98 10.97 -10.03 8.25
C GLY A 98 11.07 -11.55 8.10
N THR A 99 9.94 -12.24 8.04
CA THR A 99 9.88 -13.69 7.79
C THR A 99 10.32 -14.04 6.37
N LEU A 100 9.84 -13.31 5.36
CA LEU A 100 10.26 -13.48 3.97
C LEU A 100 11.77 -13.22 3.80
N ASN A 101 12.29 -12.14 4.38
CA ASN A 101 13.71 -11.83 4.36
C ASN A 101 14.56 -12.93 5.02
N HIS A 102 14.04 -13.56 6.08
CA HIS A 102 14.70 -14.71 6.71
C HIS A 102 14.68 -15.94 5.80
N LEU A 103 13.54 -16.24 5.17
CA LEU A 103 13.38 -17.34 4.23
C LEU A 103 14.35 -17.20 3.06
N PHE A 104 14.37 -16.04 2.39
CA PHE A 104 15.31 -15.78 1.28
C PHE A 104 16.77 -15.81 1.72
N SER A 105 17.07 -15.35 2.93
CA SER A 105 18.44 -15.49 3.46
C SER A 105 18.84 -16.95 3.68
N SER A 106 17.88 -17.86 3.97
CA SER A 106 18.15 -19.29 4.15
C SER A 106 18.36 -20.05 2.83
N LEU A 107 17.84 -19.50 1.71
CA LEU A 107 18.07 -20.01 0.35
C LEU A 107 19.49 -19.70 -0.17
N LYS A 108 20.26 -18.91 0.59
CA LYS A 108 21.64 -18.62 0.25
C LYS A 108 22.42 -19.93 0.15
N SER A 109 22.96 -20.19 -1.03
CA SER A 109 23.85 -21.33 -1.28
C SER A 109 24.99 -21.32 -0.25
N GLU A 110 25.21 -22.45 0.42
CA GLU A 110 26.10 -22.65 1.57
C GLU A 110 27.62 -22.44 1.30
N LYS A 111 27.98 -21.57 0.36
CA LYS A 111 29.38 -21.29 0.00
C LYS A 111 30.21 -20.69 1.14
N LYS A 112 29.53 -20.04 2.13
CA LYS A 112 30.22 -19.47 3.30
C LYS A 112 30.04 -20.35 4.51
N ARG A 113 31.12 -20.93 5.00
CA ARG A 113 31.14 -21.80 6.20
C ARG A 113 32.08 -21.22 7.26
N GLY A 114 31.85 -21.57 8.52
CA GLY A 114 32.74 -21.22 9.62
C GLY A 114 33.03 -19.72 9.74
N LEU A 115 34.30 -19.35 9.73
CA LEU A 115 34.78 -17.98 9.93
C LEU A 115 34.22 -16.97 8.91
N GLN A 116 34.06 -17.37 7.64
CA GLN A 116 33.49 -16.49 6.60
C GLN A 116 32.01 -16.13 6.88
N LEU A 117 31.25 -17.05 7.47
CA LEU A 117 29.86 -16.80 7.84
C LEU A 117 29.78 -15.88 9.06
N ILE A 118 30.63 -16.11 10.06
CA ILE A 118 30.79 -15.24 11.24
C ILE A 118 31.09 -13.81 10.79
N GLU A 119 32.09 -13.60 9.93
CA GLU A 119 32.46 -12.28 9.43
C GLU A 119 31.34 -11.62 8.60
N SER A 120 30.59 -12.40 7.84
CA SER A 120 29.44 -11.87 7.08
C SER A 120 28.29 -11.39 7.98
N ASN A 121 28.13 -11.97 9.15
CA ASN A 121 27.08 -11.63 10.13
C ASN A 121 27.52 -10.61 11.18
N ARG A 122 28.81 -10.29 11.25
CA ARG A 122 29.34 -9.25 12.12
C ARG A 122 28.70 -7.89 11.83
N TYR A 123 28.53 -7.05 12.84
CA TYR A 123 28.02 -5.68 12.68
C TYR A 123 28.91 -4.85 11.74
N LYS A 124 28.28 -4.10 10.87
CA LYS A 124 28.98 -3.20 9.93
C LYS A 124 28.42 -1.78 10.05
N LYS A 125 29.29 -0.78 9.90
CA LYS A 125 28.94 0.66 10.03
C LYS A 125 27.79 1.09 9.11
N TRP A 126 27.59 0.47 7.94
CA TRP A 126 26.48 0.79 7.05
C TRP A 126 25.09 0.45 7.65
N GLN A 127 25.01 -0.39 8.68
CA GLN A 127 23.73 -0.69 9.37
C GLN A 127 23.14 0.54 10.08
N THR A 128 23.96 1.58 10.32
CA THR A 128 23.46 2.86 10.85
C THR A 128 22.64 3.65 9.84
N ALA A 129 22.70 3.33 8.54
CA ALA A 129 21.98 4.04 7.49
C ALA A 129 20.46 4.13 7.76
N LYS A 130 19.84 3.06 8.28
CA LYS A 130 18.41 3.03 8.63
C LYS A 130 18.00 4.13 9.62
N TYR A 131 18.89 4.52 10.55
CA TYR A 131 18.59 5.59 11.54
C TYR A 131 18.62 6.97 10.88
N TYR A 132 19.55 7.19 9.93
CA TYR A 132 19.58 8.43 9.15
C TYR A 132 18.39 8.54 8.22
N ILE A 133 18.01 7.43 7.55
CA ILE A 133 16.79 7.33 6.74
C ILE A 133 15.56 7.65 7.61
N LEU A 134 15.45 7.06 8.79
CA LEU A 134 14.37 7.34 9.73
C LEU A 134 14.32 8.84 10.09
N ALA A 135 15.47 9.46 10.39
CA ALA A 135 15.53 10.88 10.73
C ALA A 135 15.05 11.78 9.58
N VAL A 136 15.55 11.54 8.36
CA VAL A 136 15.09 12.26 7.13
C VAL A 136 13.58 12.15 6.98
N LEU A 137 13.04 10.93 7.07
CA LEU A 137 11.63 10.65 6.80
C LEU A 137 10.71 11.18 7.91
N LEU A 138 11.14 11.14 9.19
CA LEU A 138 10.36 11.73 10.29
C LEU A 138 10.31 13.26 10.20
N VAL A 139 11.42 13.91 9.84
CA VAL A 139 11.42 15.35 9.60
C VAL A 139 10.50 15.69 8.41
N SER A 140 10.56 14.91 7.35
CA SER A 140 9.62 15.04 6.23
C SER A 140 8.16 14.94 6.69
N SER A 141 7.85 14.00 7.59
CA SER A 141 6.50 13.85 8.13
C SER A 141 6.05 15.06 8.96
N LEU A 142 6.94 15.66 9.75
CA LEU A 142 6.63 16.84 10.56
C LEU A 142 6.10 18.01 9.72
N PHE A 143 6.52 18.11 8.46
CA PHE A 143 6.04 19.12 7.52
C PHE A 143 4.86 18.66 6.64
N GLY A 144 4.20 17.55 6.99
CA GLY A 144 3.01 17.04 6.32
C GLY A 144 3.26 16.07 5.16
N GLY A 145 4.51 15.56 5.00
CA GLY A 145 4.83 14.59 3.94
C GLY A 145 4.80 13.15 4.44
N MET A 146 3.97 12.27 3.87
CA MET A 146 3.89 10.84 4.26
C MET A 146 4.85 9.94 3.44
N MET A 147 6.08 10.45 3.13
CA MET A 147 7.07 9.70 2.33
C MET A 147 7.63 8.47 3.05
N LEU A 148 7.56 8.46 4.38
CA LEU A 148 8.02 7.37 5.22
C LEU A 148 7.32 6.05 4.88
N ALA A 149 6.04 6.09 4.54
CA ALA A 149 5.24 4.93 4.17
C ALA A 149 5.73 4.21 2.89
N LEU A 150 6.55 4.86 2.06
CA LEU A 150 7.18 4.19 0.89
C LEU A 150 8.17 3.11 1.31
N MET A 151 8.87 3.31 2.42
CA MET A 151 9.89 2.41 2.96
C MET A 151 9.39 1.59 4.16
N ASP A 152 8.14 1.79 4.58
CA ASP A 152 7.54 0.96 5.61
C ASP A 152 7.43 -0.51 5.17
N PRO A 153 7.88 -1.49 5.99
CA PRO A 153 7.92 -2.90 5.59
C PRO A 153 6.55 -3.52 5.36
N ILE A 154 5.53 -3.12 6.11
CA ILE A 154 4.18 -3.68 5.99
C ILE A 154 3.49 -3.09 4.75
N SER A 155 3.53 -1.77 4.58
CA SER A 155 2.98 -1.11 3.38
C SER A 155 3.67 -1.55 2.10
N LEU A 156 5.00 -1.72 2.11
CA LEU A 156 5.78 -2.22 0.97
C LEU A 156 5.35 -3.64 0.60
N LEU A 157 5.18 -4.51 1.60
CA LEU A 157 4.76 -5.89 1.36
C LEU A 157 3.35 -5.96 0.78
N ILE A 158 2.37 -5.30 1.41
CA ILE A 158 0.98 -5.29 0.95
C ILE A 158 0.90 -4.75 -0.48
N ARG A 159 1.52 -3.61 -0.74
CA ARG A 159 1.57 -2.99 -2.07
C ARG A 159 2.15 -3.94 -3.11
N SER A 160 3.30 -4.57 -2.82
CA SER A 160 3.96 -5.49 -3.75
C SER A 160 3.14 -6.75 -4.01
N LEU A 161 2.51 -7.31 -2.97
CA LEU A 161 1.62 -8.47 -3.11
C LEU A 161 0.39 -8.08 -3.94
N THR A 162 -0.26 -6.97 -3.63
CA THR A 162 -1.47 -6.51 -4.30
C THR A 162 -1.26 -6.17 -5.78
N THR A 163 -0.20 -5.41 -6.10
CA THR A 163 -0.03 -4.87 -7.45
C THR A 163 0.78 -5.76 -8.39
N PHE A 164 1.57 -6.68 -7.85
CA PHE A 164 2.46 -7.53 -8.66
C PHE A 164 2.25 -9.02 -8.41
N VAL A 165 2.41 -9.50 -7.15
CA VAL A 165 2.47 -10.95 -6.90
C VAL A 165 1.13 -11.63 -7.14
N LEU A 166 0.03 -11.11 -6.55
CA LEU A 166 -1.30 -11.70 -6.73
C LEU A 166 -1.79 -11.64 -8.18
N PRO A 167 -1.66 -10.51 -8.91
CA PRO A 167 -1.96 -10.47 -10.35
C PRO A 167 -1.14 -11.46 -11.18
N ALA A 168 0.16 -11.59 -10.89
CA ALA A 168 1.03 -12.53 -11.58
C ALA A 168 0.65 -13.99 -11.30
N LEU A 169 0.31 -14.32 -10.04
CA LEU A 169 -0.17 -15.65 -9.66
C LEU A 169 -1.52 -15.97 -10.33
N ASN A 170 -2.43 -15.00 -10.39
CA ASN A 170 -3.71 -15.16 -11.07
C ASN A 170 -3.50 -15.44 -12.57
N LEU A 171 -2.66 -14.66 -13.24
CA LEU A 171 -2.32 -14.86 -14.65
C LEU A 171 -1.67 -16.25 -14.90
N ALA A 172 -0.68 -16.61 -14.09
CA ALA A 172 -0.01 -17.90 -14.20
C ALA A 172 -0.96 -19.08 -13.94
N SER A 173 -1.82 -18.98 -12.93
CA SER A 173 -2.81 -20.02 -12.62
C SER A 173 -3.82 -20.20 -13.76
N ASN A 174 -4.34 -19.10 -14.33
CA ASN A 174 -5.24 -19.17 -15.46
C ASN A 174 -4.55 -19.80 -16.69
N ALA A 175 -3.31 -19.41 -16.99
CA ALA A 175 -2.55 -19.99 -18.11
C ALA A 175 -2.30 -21.49 -17.92
N ILE A 176 -2.02 -21.95 -16.69
CA ILE A 176 -1.88 -23.38 -16.37
C ILE A 176 -3.21 -24.11 -16.54
N LEU A 177 -4.31 -23.55 -16.01
CA LEU A 177 -5.64 -24.14 -16.15
C LEU A 177 -6.05 -24.24 -17.62
N ASP A 178 -5.86 -23.20 -18.40
CA ASP A 178 -6.17 -23.18 -19.83
C ASP A 178 -5.37 -24.25 -20.58
N SER A 179 -4.08 -24.42 -20.27
CA SER A 179 -3.27 -25.46 -20.87
C SER A 179 -3.73 -26.89 -20.49
N LEU A 180 -4.19 -27.09 -19.25
CA LEU A 180 -4.74 -28.36 -18.80
C LEU A 180 -6.07 -28.70 -19.51
N TYR A 181 -6.94 -27.70 -19.70
CA TYR A 181 -8.19 -27.89 -20.44
C TYR A 181 -7.97 -28.22 -21.94
N GLN A 182 -6.92 -27.66 -22.54
CA GLN A 182 -6.58 -27.93 -23.95
C GLN A 182 -6.09 -29.37 -24.21
N THR A 183 -5.65 -30.10 -23.19
CA THR A 183 -5.15 -31.49 -23.37
C THR A 183 -6.22 -32.51 -23.72
N ASN A 184 -7.50 -32.15 -23.62
CA ASN A 184 -8.67 -32.99 -23.95
C ASN A 184 -8.69 -34.37 -23.23
N ASN A 185 -8.00 -34.49 -22.10
CA ASN A 185 -7.92 -35.69 -21.28
C ASN A 185 -8.89 -35.59 -20.10
N GLY A 186 -9.85 -36.51 -19.98
CA GLY A 186 -10.90 -36.45 -18.95
C GLY A 186 -10.37 -36.39 -17.51
N VAL A 187 -9.27 -37.09 -17.20
CA VAL A 187 -8.66 -37.04 -15.86
C VAL A 187 -8.02 -35.69 -15.58
N LEU A 188 -7.27 -35.14 -16.54
CA LEU A 188 -6.67 -33.80 -16.42
C LEU A 188 -7.73 -32.71 -16.37
N GLY A 189 -8.83 -32.85 -17.11
CA GLY A 189 -9.98 -31.94 -17.06
C GLY A 189 -10.65 -31.93 -15.67
N PHE A 190 -10.85 -33.09 -15.05
CA PHE A 190 -11.39 -33.19 -13.69
C PHE A 190 -10.45 -32.55 -12.65
N LEU A 191 -9.15 -32.80 -12.75
CA LEU A 191 -8.14 -32.19 -11.88
C LEU A 191 -8.10 -30.67 -12.07
N ALA A 192 -8.15 -30.19 -13.31
CA ALA A 192 -8.19 -28.76 -13.61
C ALA A 192 -9.43 -28.09 -13.03
N HIS A 193 -10.61 -28.71 -13.14
CA HIS A 193 -11.86 -28.19 -12.57
C HIS A 193 -11.81 -28.13 -11.05
N THR A 194 -11.30 -29.18 -10.39
CA THR A 194 -11.16 -29.22 -8.93
C THR A 194 -10.17 -28.16 -8.45
N LEU A 195 -9.02 -28.03 -9.15
CA LEU A 195 -8.02 -27.01 -8.85
C LEU A 195 -8.57 -25.60 -9.06
N GLN A 196 -9.30 -25.36 -10.15
CA GLN A 196 -9.94 -24.08 -10.42
C GLN A 196 -10.97 -23.70 -9.35
N TRP A 197 -11.80 -24.66 -8.91
CA TRP A 197 -12.74 -24.44 -7.83
C TRP A 197 -12.02 -24.04 -6.53
N LEU A 198 -10.97 -24.76 -6.15
CA LEU A 198 -10.17 -24.47 -4.96
C LEU A 198 -9.50 -23.08 -5.06
N LEU A 199 -8.89 -22.77 -6.20
CA LEU A 199 -8.20 -21.50 -6.42
C LEU A 199 -9.18 -20.33 -6.46
N ASN A 200 -10.34 -20.46 -7.07
CA ASN A 200 -11.40 -19.44 -7.07
C ASN A 200 -11.95 -19.17 -5.66
N ALA A 201 -12.01 -20.22 -4.82
CA ALA A 201 -12.44 -20.07 -3.43
C ALA A 201 -11.40 -19.36 -2.55
N THR A 202 -10.10 -19.38 -2.92
CA THR A 202 -9.01 -18.95 -2.02
C THR A 202 -8.17 -17.79 -2.57
N VAL A 203 -7.67 -17.86 -3.79
CA VAL A 203 -6.61 -16.96 -4.29
C VAL A 203 -7.01 -16.18 -5.54
N LEU A 204 -7.81 -16.80 -6.44
CA LEU A 204 -8.12 -16.16 -7.72
C LEU A 204 -9.21 -15.10 -7.57
N SER A 205 -8.96 -13.94 -8.13
CA SER A 205 -9.96 -12.89 -8.31
C SER A 205 -10.91 -13.23 -9.45
N PHE A 206 -12.17 -12.85 -9.34
CA PHE A 206 -13.17 -13.01 -10.41
C PHE A 206 -12.77 -12.31 -11.71
N LYS A 207 -12.12 -11.15 -11.63
CA LYS A 207 -11.49 -10.45 -12.75
C LYS A 207 -9.98 -10.53 -12.63
N GLN A 208 -9.28 -10.73 -13.75
CA GLN A 208 -7.82 -10.60 -13.80
C GLN A 208 -7.43 -9.16 -13.42
N PRO A 209 -6.84 -8.92 -12.25
CA PRO A 209 -6.40 -7.58 -11.87
C PRO A 209 -5.20 -7.18 -12.73
N HIS A 210 -5.21 -5.94 -13.21
CA HIS A 210 -4.13 -5.36 -13.98
C HIS A 210 -3.78 -3.99 -13.42
N PHE A 211 -2.52 -3.78 -13.05
CA PHE A 211 -2.08 -2.50 -12.50
C PHE A 211 -1.03 -1.85 -13.38
N ARG A 212 -1.21 -0.57 -13.66
CA ARG A 212 -0.14 0.23 -14.26
C ARG A 212 1.06 0.20 -13.30
N GLN A 213 2.29 0.10 -13.85
CA GLN A 213 3.55 0.04 -13.09
C GLN A 213 3.75 -1.24 -12.24
N ALA A 214 2.94 -2.28 -12.40
CA ALA A 214 3.10 -3.54 -11.68
C ALA A 214 4.53 -4.10 -11.80
N ALA A 215 5.10 -4.08 -13.00
CA ALA A 215 6.47 -4.55 -13.26
C ALA A 215 7.54 -3.75 -12.49
N PHE A 216 7.39 -2.42 -12.41
CA PHE A 216 8.33 -1.57 -11.68
C PHE A 216 8.28 -1.83 -10.16
N LEU A 217 7.07 -1.92 -9.59
CA LEU A 217 6.88 -2.26 -8.18
C LEU A 217 7.38 -3.68 -7.87
N GLY A 218 7.12 -4.62 -8.79
CA GLY A 218 7.62 -5.99 -8.71
C GLY A 218 9.15 -6.05 -8.72
N LEU A 219 9.79 -5.29 -9.60
CA LEU A 219 11.25 -5.22 -9.67
C LEU A 219 11.87 -4.72 -8.35
N ILE A 220 11.30 -3.68 -7.75
CA ILE A 220 11.75 -3.18 -6.44
C ILE A 220 11.59 -4.27 -5.38
N PHE A 221 10.46 -4.95 -5.34
CA PHE A 221 10.22 -6.02 -4.38
C PHE A 221 11.18 -7.19 -4.54
N VAL A 222 11.38 -7.66 -5.77
CA VAL A 222 12.34 -8.72 -6.09
C VAL A 222 13.77 -8.30 -5.71
N ALA A 223 14.15 -7.04 -5.98
CA ALA A 223 15.46 -6.51 -5.59
C ALA A 223 15.63 -6.52 -4.05
N VAL A 224 14.62 -6.11 -3.29
CA VAL A 224 14.62 -6.16 -1.82
C VAL A 224 14.82 -7.59 -1.32
N LEU A 225 14.15 -8.57 -1.91
CA LEU A 225 14.30 -9.98 -1.55
C LEU A 225 15.67 -10.54 -1.99
N ALA A 226 16.15 -10.20 -3.19
CA ALA A 226 17.41 -10.69 -3.74
C ALA A 226 18.64 -10.18 -2.94
N LEU A 227 18.58 -8.97 -2.38
CA LEU A 227 19.65 -8.43 -1.53
C LEU A 227 19.88 -9.29 -0.27
N ASN A 228 18.88 -10.05 0.18
CA ASN A 228 19.03 -10.99 1.30
C ASN A 228 19.92 -12.19 0.96
N LEU A 229 20.10 -12.51 -0.32
CA LEU A 229 21.05 -13.55 -0.77
C LEU A 229 22.51 -13.15 -0.53
N ARG A 230 22.81 -11.84 -0.46
CA ARG A 230 24.17 -11.34 -0.19
C ARG A 230 24.43 -11.14 1.30
N VAL A 231 23.51 -10.55 2.02
CA VAL A 231 23.61 -10.26 3.45
C VAL A 231 22.33 -10.71 4.15
N THR A 232 22.48 -11.48 5.23
CA THR A 232 21.34 -11.97 6.03
C THR A 232 20.45 -10.80 6.46
N ARG A 233 19.17 -10.84 6.10
CA ARG A 233 18.18 -9.80 6.43
C ARG A 233 18.64 -8.38 6.06
N PHE A 234 19.18 -8.19 4.86
CA PHE A 234 19.74 -6.91 4.41
C PHE A 234 18.77 -5.74 4.64
N TRP A 235 17.52 -5.86 4.21
CA TRP A 235 16.51 -4.83 4.38
C TRP A 235 16.35 -4.43 5.85
N CYS A 236 16.15 -5.40 6.75
CA CYS A 236 15.94 -5.17 8.17
C CYS A 236 17.16 -4.56 8.87
N ARG A 237 18.38 -4.86 8.38
CA ARG A 237 19.64 -4.39 8.96
C ARG A 237 20.04 -3.01 8.46
N ALA A 238 19.74 -2.68 7.18
CA ALA A 238 20.28 -1.50 6.50
C ALA A 238 19.26 -0.38 6.25
N LEU A 239 18.05 -0.75 5.80
CA LEU A 239 17.11 0.19 5.17
C LEU A 239 15.81 0.38 5.94
N CYS A 240 15.37 -0.59 6.75
CA CYS A 240 14.05 -0.60 7.37
C CYS A 240 13.89 0.50 8.43
N PRO A 241 13.07 1.55 8.20
CA PRO A 241 12.87 2.62 9.18
C PRO A 241 12.06 2.14 10.39
N LEU A 242 11.10 1.21 10.24
CA LEU A 242 10.42 0.58 11.38
C LEU A 242 11.43 -0.16 12.26
N GLY A 243 12.37 -0.89 11.65
CA GLY A 243 13.44 -1.55 12.38
C GLY A 243 14.37 -0.57 13.12
N ALA A 244 14.61 0.63 12.59
CA ALA A 244 15.34 1.67 13.29
C ALA A 244 14.54 2.24 14.47
N LEU A 245 13.26 2.53 14.29
CA LEU A 245 12.37 3.03 15.33
C LEU A 245 12.28 2.06 16.51
N LEU A 246 11.95 0.80 16.25
CA LEU A 246 11.90 -0.24 17.28
C LEU A 246 13.27 -0.48 17.93
N GLY A 247 14.36 -0.29 17.16
CA GLY A 247 15.73 -0.34 17.70
C GLY A 247 16.04 0.76 18.71
N ILE A 248 15.51 1.98 18.52
CA ILE A 248 15.65 3.07 19.48
C ILE A 248 14.93 2.72 20.79
N PHE A 249 13.67 2.27 20.71
CA PHE A 249 12.90 1.89 21.91
C PHE A 249 13.47 0.67 22.61
N SER A 250 14.05 -0.29 21.90
CA SER A 250 14.62 -1.49 22.48
C SER A 250 15.88 -1.25 23.33
N ARG A 251 16.48 -0.05 23.28
CA ARG A 251 17.60 0.30 24.19
C ARG A 251 17.20 0.23 25.68
N TRP A 252 15.95 0.51 25.96
CA TRP A 252 15.41 0.48 27.32
C TRP A 252 14.73 -0.84 27.66
N SER A 253 14.88 -1.88 26.82
CA SER A 253 14.20 -3.15 27.10
C SER A 253 14.77 -3.84 28.33
N ILE A 254 13.85 -4.41 29.11
CA ILE A 254 14.13 -5.11 30.36
C ILE A 254 14.83 -6.45 30.10
N LEU A 255 14.49 -7.08 28.96
CA LEU A 255 15.08 -8.35 28.53
C LEU A 255 16.35 -8.08 27.71
N GLY A 256 17.46 -8.66 28.15
CA GLY A 256 18.75 -8.55 27.46
C GLY A 256 19.52 -9.85 27.41
N ILE A 257 20.56 -9.89 26.58
CA ILE A 257 21.53 -10.99 26.49
C ILE A 257 22.79 -10.58 27.21
N GLU A 258 23.24 -11.43 28.11
CA GLU A 258 24.54 -11.33 28.76
C GLU A 258 25.49 -12.40 28.20
N LYS A 259 26.74 -12.01 27.96
CA LYS A 259 27.84 -12.94 27.69
C LYS A 259 28.63 -13.13 28.98
N CYS A 260 28.63 -14.33 29.52
CA CYS A 260 29.40 -14.65 30.71
C CYS A 260 30.89 -14.66 30.35
N SER A 261 31.66 -13.73 30.91
CA SER A 261 33.08 -13.57 30.60
C SER A 261 33.93 -14.76 31.09
N THR A 262 33.48 -15.48 32.14
CA THR A 262 34.17 -16.65 32.68
C THR A 262 34.09 -17.88 31.78
N ASP A 263 33.03 -18.02 31.03
CA ASP A 263 32.75 -19.21 30.20
C ASP A 263 32.98 -18.95 28.72
N CYS A 264 33.22 -17.70 28.29
CA CYS A 264 33.42 -17.29 26.93
C CYS A 264 34.89 -17.39 26.50
N ASP A 265 35.16 -18.19 25.48
CA ASP A 265 36.50 -18.32 24.86
C ASP A 265 36.63 -17.54 23.54
N ASP A 266 35.79 -16.53 23.33
CA ASP A 266 35.77 -15.62 22.17
C ASP A 266 35.72 -16.33 20.78
N CYS A 267 35.23 -17.53 20.74
CA CYS A 267 35.12 -18.30 19.50
C CYS A 267 34.14 -17.71 18.45
N ASN A 268 33.35 -16.70 18.82
CA ASN A 268 32.38 -15.97 18.00
C ASN A 268 31.31 -16.87 17.30
N ARG A 269 31.13 -18.12 17.75
CA ARG A 269 30.12 -19.04 17.20
C ARG A 269 28.71 -18.51 17.38
N CYS A 270 28.44 -17.66 18.37
CA CYS A 270 27.16 -16.98 18.55
C CYS A 270 26.75 -16.09 17.35
N LEU A 271 27.69 -15.73 16.45
CA LEU A 271 27.41 -15.01 15.21
C LEU A 271 27.09 -15.90 14.01
N LEU A 272 27.32 -17.22 14.07
CA LEU A 272 27.08 -18.12 12.94
C LEU A 272 25.72 -17.91 12.31
N HIS A 273 24.67 -17.84 13.11
CA HIS A 273 23.29 -17.67 12.64
C HIS A 273 22.66 -16.36 13.19
N CYS A 274 23.49 -15.37 13.54
CA CYS A 274 23.00 -14.08 14.03
C CYS A 274 22.26 -13.32 12.91
N GLN A 275 21.00 -12.97 13.16
CA GLN A 275 20.15 -12.28 12.18
C GLN A 275 20.26 -10.75 12.26
N GLY A 276 20.54 -10.20 13.42
CA GLY A 276 20.65 -8.74 13.64
C GLY A 276 22.00 -8.17 13.27
N GLY A 277 23.04 -8.99 13.42
CA GLY A 277 24.43 -8.56 13.35
C GLY A 277 24.88 -7.93 14.66
N ASP A 278 25.86 -8.58 15.29
CA ASP A 278 26.53 -8.11 16.50
C ASP A 278 28.03 -8.01 16.22
N ASP A 279 28.76 -7.35 17.10
CA ASP A 279 30.21 -7.31 17.09
C ASP A 279 30.67 -7.68 18.50
N PRO A 280 30.83 -8.98 18.76
CA PRO A 280 31.18 -9.43 20.09
C PRO A 280 32.60 -9.02 20.40
N ILE A 281 32.75 -8.14 21.35
CA ILE A 281 34.03 -7.81 22.01
C ILE A 281 34.11 -8.62 23.30
N PRO A 282 35.27 -9.17 23.67
CA PRO A 282 35.44 -9.87 24.94
C PRO A 282 34.87 -9.05 26.10
N GLY A 283 34.02 -9.65 26.92
CA GLY A 283 33.38 -8.99 28.05
C GLY A 283 32.47 -7.81 27.72
N ALA A 284 32.23 -7.52 26.44
CA ALA A 284 31.38 -6.41 26.04
C ALA A 284 29.93 -6.84 25.86
N GLN A 285 29.07 -5.86 26.05
CA GLN A 285 27.66 -5.99 25.82
C GLN A 285 27.31 -6.19 24.38
N TRP A 286 26.24 -6.88 24.24
CA TRP A 286 25.49 -7.10 23.06
C TRP A 286 24.74 -5.84 22.60
N ARG A 287 24.64 -5.64 21.25
CA ARG A 287 23.92 -4.51 20.63
C ARG A 287 22.41 -4.75 20.65
N GLN A 288 21.77 -4.35 21.75
CA GLN A 288 20.34 -4.53 21.98
C GLN A 288 19.47 -3.93 20.87
N ALA A 289 19.82 -2.71 20.41
CA ALA A 289 19.14 -2.03 19.32
C ALA A 289 19.17 -2.77 17.97
N GLU A 290 20.10 -3.71 17.77
CA GLU A 290 20.23 -4.47 16.51
C GLU A 290 19.67 -5.90 16.62
N CYS A 291 19.39 -6.38 17.80
CA CYS A 291 18.95 -7.76 18.00
C CYS A 291 17.47 -7.96 17.64
N HIS A 292 17.22 -9.02 16.90
CA HIS A 292 15.87 -9.48 16.54
C HIS A 292 15.32 -10.55 17.50
N LEU A 293 15.95 -10.79 18.64
CA LEU A 293 15.58 -11.84 19.60
C LEU A 293 15.37 -13.20 18.91
N CYS A 294 16.29 -13.57 18.03
CA CYS A 294 16.18 -14.81 17.28
C CYS A 294 16.59 -16.05 18.06
N PHE A 295 17.29 -15.88 19.19
CA PHE A 295 17.78 -16.91 20.12
C PHE A 295 18.73 -17.96 19.51
N ASN A 296 19.19 -17.77 18.27
CA ASN A 296 20.14 -18.71 17.65
C ASN A 296 21.47 -18.75 18.39
N CYS A 297 21.92 -17.62 18.96
CA CYS A 297 23.17 -17.54 19.71
C CYS A 297 23.20 -18.45 20.95
N LEU A 298 22.03 -18.70 21.57
CA LEU A 298 21.92 -19.65 22.68
C LEU A 298 22.20 -21.10 22.24
N SER A 299 21.71 -21.45 21.06
CA SER A 299 21.87 -22.83 20.53
C SER A 299 23.26 -23.04 19.92
N ASP A 300 23.90 -21.96 19.44
CA ASP A 300 25.20 -22.03 18.77
C ASP A 300 26.38 -21.94 19.76
N CYS A 301 26.14 -21.54 21.01
CA CYS A 301 27.17 -21.43 22.03
C CYS A 301 27.48 -22.80 22.68
N PRO A 302 28.69 -23.37 22.51
CA PRO A 302 29.02 -24.70 23.01
C PRO A 302 29.19 -24.72 24.54
N LYS A 303 29.53 -23.59 25.15
CA LYS A 303 29.81 -23.46 26.57
C LYS A 303 28.67 -22.82 27.38
N ASN A 304 27.49 -22.58 26.75
CA ASN A 304 26.39 -21.86 27.38
C ASN A 304 26.75 -20.46 27.93
N GLY A 305 27.84 -19.87 27.45
CA GLY A 305 28.31 -18.53 27.86
C GLY A 305 27.42 -17.37 27.41
N VAL A 306 26.27 -17.63 26.76
CA VAL A 306 25.28 -16.64 26.38
C VAL A 306 23.99 -16.94 27.14
N GLN A 307 23.48 -15.97 27.89
CA GLN A 307 22.28 -16.11 28.71
C GLN A 307 21.32 -14.94 28.48
N PHE A 308 20.02 -15.19 28.57
CA PHE A 308 18.99 -14.15 28.60
C PHE A 308 18.61 -13.87 30.03
N ARG A 309 18.66 -12.60 30.41
CA ARG A 309 18.25 -12.14 31.75
C ARG A 309 17.29 -10.98 31.66
N PHE A 310 16.33 -10.94 32.58
CA PHE A 310 15.58 -9.73 32.88
C PHE A 310 16.49 -8.86 33.72
N PHE A 311 16.58 -7.57 33.38
CA PHE A 311 17.47 -6.59 34.00
C PHE A 311 18.95 -7.04 33.89
N PRO A 312 19.53 -7.12 32.69
CA PRO A 312 20.94 -7.43 32.53
C PRO A 312 21.76 -6.40 33.30
N GLY A 313 22.81 -6.87 33.98
CA GLY A 313 23.70 -6.00 34.80
C GLY A 313 24.19 -4.81 33.97
N THR A 314 24.40 -3.68 34.62
CA THR A 314 24.81 -2.43 33.99
C THR A 314 26.04 -2.62 33.10
N PRO A 315 25.94 -2.27 31.83
CA PRO A 315 27.05 -2.43 30.92
C PRO A 315 28.20 -1.51 31.24
N THR A 316 29.39 -2.04 31.19
CA THR A 316 30.63 -1.24 31.33
C THR A 316 30.87 -0.34 30.10
N THR A 317 30.22 -0.60 28.98
CA THR A 317 30.27 0.24 27.78
C THR A 317 28.91 0.22 27.04
N GLU A 318 28.27 1.38 26.92
CA GLU A 318 27.06 1.53 26.10
C GLU A 318 27.38 1.29 24.62
N VAL A 319 26.88 0.18 24.07
CA VAL A 319 26.98 -0.12 22.64
C VAL A 319 25.68 0.29 21.93
N GLY A 320 25.38 1.58 22.01
CA GLY A 320 24.28 2.16 21.22
C GLY A 320 24.64 2.29 19.73
N PRO A 321 23.68 2.63 18.85
CA PRO A 321 23.99 2.97 17.47
C PRO A 321 24.96 4.16 17.48
N GLN A 322 26.17 3.95 16.96
CA GLN A 322 27.21 5.00 16.89
C GLN A 322 26.85 5.98 15.77
N LEU A 323 25.95 6.92 16.07
CA LEU A 323 25.54 7.96 15.14
C LEU A 323 26.56 9.10 15.15
N GLN A 324 27.07 9.44 13.97
CA GLN A 324 27.94 10.60 13.81
C GLN A 324 27.08 11.87 13.83
N ARG A 325 27.38 12.80 14.76
CA ARG A 325 26.63 14.06 14.91
C ARG A 325 26.49 14.83 13.60
N ARG A 326 27.58 14.94 12.82
CA ARG A 326 27.54 15.63 11.50
C ARG A 326 26.53 14.98 10.55
N LYS A 327 26.53 13.64 10.41
CA LYS A 327 25.60 12.92 9.54
C LYS A 327 24.15 13.03 10.03
N LEU A 328 23.92 13.09 11.33
CA LEU A 328 22.58 13.29 11.87
C LEU A 328 22.05 14.68 11.52
N VAL A 329 22.85 15.74 11.74
CA VAL A 329 22.47 17.12 11.40
C VAL A 329 22.22 17.26 9.90
N THR A 330 23.08 16.70 9.04
CA THR A 330 22.87 16.72 7.59
C THR A 330 21.62 15.94 7.19
N SER A 331 21.29 14.84 7.86
CA SER A 331 20.05 14.09 7.60
C SER A 331 18.79 14.87 7.98
N LEU A 332 18.81 15.58 9.11
CA LEU A 332 17.70 16.44 9.53
C LEU A 332 17.50 17.60 8.53
N ALA A 333 18.60 18.25 8.13
CA ALA A 333 18.58 19.32 7.11
C ALA A 333 18.07 18.79 5.74
N ALA A 334 18.52 17.60 5.33
CA ALA A 334 18.05 16.95 4.11
C ALA A 334 16.55 16.64 4.16
N GLY A 335 16.04 16.19 5.33
CA GLY A 335 14.61 15.96 5.52
C GLY A 335 13.77 17.22 5.40
N ALA A 336 14.25 18.34 5.93
CA ALA A 336 13.61 19.65 5.81
C ALA A 336 13.66 20.19 4.37
N ALA A 337 14.79 20.03 3.67
CA ALA A 337 14.96 20.50 2.30
C ALA A 337 14.19 19.64 1.27
N MET A 338 13.99 18.34 1.55
CA MET A 338 13.32 17.42 0.65
C MET A 338 11.88 17.84 0.35
N LEU A 339 11.17 18.39 1.33
CA LEU A 339 9.75 18.73 1.22
C LEU A 339 9.45 19.89 0.28
N PRO A 340 10.12 21.03 0.34
CA PRO A 340 9.94 22.08 -0.66
C PRO A 340 10.17 21.59 -2.08
N LEU A 341 11.20 20.73 -2.28
CA LEU A 341 11.49 20.10 -3.57
C LEU A 341 10.37 19.17 -4.05
N LEU A 342 9.82 18.35 -3.16
CA LEU A 342 8.72 17.44 -3.50
C LEU A 342 7.43 18.22 -3.79
N ARG A 343 7.13 19.25 -3.00
CA ARG A 343 5.92 20.07 -3.15
C ARG A 343 5.96 21.02 -4.33
N SER A 344 7.11 21.51 -4.71
CA SER A 344 7.23 22.32 -5.93
C SER A 344 6.76 21.55 -7.17
N THR A 345 6.99 20.24 -7.20
CA THR A 345 6.49 19.36 -8.26
C THR A 345 5.00 19.04 -8.10
N THR A 346 4.50 18.94 -6.86
CA THR A 346 3.10 18.55 -6.57
C THR A 346 2.14 19.70 -6.81
N SER A 347 2.45 20.89 -6.34
CA SER A 347 1.62 22.11 -6.57
C SER A 347 1.50 22.41 -8.07
N PHE A 348 2.55 22.19 -8.83
CA PHE A 348 2.53 22.38 -10.29
C PHE A 348 1.72 21.32 -11.02
N SER A 349 1.66 20.10 -10.50
CA SER A 349 1.01 18.95 -11.14
C SER A 349 -0.44 18.76 -10.71
N ALA A 350 -0.75 18.88 -9.42
CA ALA A 350 -2.07 18.57 -8.87
C ALA A 350 -3.13 19.64 -9.22
N GLU A 351 -2.80 20.92 -9.15
CA GLU A 351 -3.73 22.00 -9.54
C GLU A 351 -3.98 22.07 -11.06
N ARG A 352 -3.08 21.51 -11.88
CA ARG A 352 -3.14 21.57 -13.34
C ARG A 352 -3.43 20.25 -14.03
N ASN A 353 -3.49 19.13 -13.29
CA ASN A 353 -3.78 17.84 -13.89
C ASN A 353 -5.25 17.44 -13.68
N PRO A 354 -6.14 17.76 -14.63
CA PRO A 354 -7.55 17.40 -14.53
C PRO A 354 -7.79 15.89 -14.54
N GLY A 355 -6.81 15.10 -14.97
CA GLY A 355 -6.86 13.63 -14.95
C GLY A 355 -6.56 13.02 -13.57
N LEU A 356 -6.25 13.79 -12.54
CA LEU A 356 -6.02 13.29 -11.18
C LEU A 356 -7.35 13.09 -10.45
N ILE A 357 -8.00 11.99 -10.69
CA ILE A 357 -9.27 11.63 -10.06
C ILE A 357 -8.99 10.72 -8.86
N ARG A 358 -9.37 11.16 -7.65
CA ARG A 358 -9.20 10.39 -6.43
C ARG A 358 -10.41 9.51 -6.14
N PRO A 359 -10.25 8.42 -5.34
CA PRO A 359 -11.36 7.61 -4.87
C PRO A 359 -12.43 8.43 -4.15
N PRO A 360 -13.71 8.01 -4.19
CA PRO A 360 -14.77 8.69 -3.45
C PRO A 360 -14.52 8.65 -1.94
N GLY A 361 -14.78 9.76 -1.26
CA GLY A 361 -14.47 9.93 0.16
C GLY A 361 -13.03 10.35 0.45
N SER A 362 -12.17 10.58 -0.57
CA SER A 362 -10.83 11.15 -0.38
C SER A 362 -10.90 12.55 0.20
N LEU A 363 -9.96 12.85 1.10
CA LEU A 363 -9.76 14.19 1.65
C LEU A 363 -9.25 15.16 0.57
N GLU A 364 -9.22 16.46 0.90
CA GLU A 364 -8.53 17.45 0.10
C GLU A 364 -7.07 17.01 -0.16
N GLU A 365 -6.48 17.38 -1.31
CA GLU A 365 -5.25 16.76 -1.80
C GLU A 365 -4.09 16.83 -0.79
N SER A 366 -3.90 17.98 -0.12
CA SER A 366 -2.88 18.16 0.92
C SER A 366 -3.06 17.19 2.09
N ASP A 367 -4.29 17.11 2.61
CA ASP A 367 -4.63 16.25 3.73
C ASP A 367 -4.63 14.77 3.33
N PHE A 368 -5.03 14.48 2.10
CA PHE A 368 -4.97 13.15 1.53
C PHE A 368 -3.53 12.64 1.47
N LEU A 369 -2.59 13.44 0.95
CA LEU A 369 -1.18 13.07 0.83
C LEU A 369 -0.49 12.97 2.19
N ALA A 370 -0.90 13.79 3.18
CA ALA A 370 -0.42 13.73 4.55
C ALA A 370 -0.87 12.46 5.30
N ARG A 371 -1.94 11.79 4.85
CA ARG A 371 -2.46 10.57 5.49
C ARG A 371 -2.24 9.30 4.67
N CYS A 372 -2.16 9.38 3.35
CA CYS A 372 -2.08 8.22 2.47
C CYS A 372 -0.76 7.46 2.65
N VAL A 373 -0.82 6.24 3.17
CA VAL A 373 0.34 5.34 3.36
C VAL A 373 0.69 4.52 2.12
N ARG A 374 -0.03 4.71 1.00
CA ARG A 374 0.25 4.07 -0.29
C ARG A 374 0.33 2.54 -0.21
N CYS A 375 -0.43 1.92 0.68
CA CYS A 375 -0.43 0.47 0.91
C CYS A 375 -1.02 -0.32 -0.26
N GLY A 376 -1.97 0.27 -1.03
CA GLY A 376 -2.61 -0.41 -2.15
C GLY A 376 -3.90 -1.17 -1.81
N GLU A 377 -4.34 -1.21 -0.54
CA GLU A 377 -5.57 -1.92 -0.14
C GLU A 377 -6.82 -1.41 -0.87
N CYS A 378 -6.96 -0.10 -1.05
CA CYS A 378 -8.07 0.49 -1.80
C CYS A 378 -8.06 0.09 -3.29
N MET A 379 -6.88 -0.19 -3.86
CA MET A 379 -6.74 -0.68 -5.24
C MET A 379 -7.16 -2.15 -5.32
N LYS A 380 -6.79 -2.94 -4.30
CA LYS A 380 -7.11 -4.36 -4.21
C LYS A 380 -8.61 -4.63 -4.09
N VAL A 381 -9.28 -3.88 -3.20
CA VAL A 381 -10.71 -4.06 -2.94
C VAL A 381 -11.60 -3.53 -4.06
N CYS A 382 -11.05 -2.81 -5.05
CA CYS A 382 -11.81 -2.22 -6.14
C CYS A 382 -12.32 -3.28 -7.13
N PRO A 383 -13.65 -3.56 -7.19
CA PRO A 383 -14.19 -4.67 -7.97
C PRO A 383 -14.02 -4.51 -9.48
N ASN A 384 -13.96 -3.27 -9.95
CA ASN A 384 -13.79 -2.94 -11.37
C ASN A 384 -12.34 -2.62 -11.75
N ASN A 385 -11.37 -2.83 -10.82
CA ASN A 385 -9.96 -2.51 -11.04
C ASN A 385 -9.73 -1.08 -11.57
N ALA A 386 -10.54 -0.13 -11.08
CA ALA A 386 -10.49 1.27 -11.52
C ALA A 386 -9.35 2.07 -10.87
N LEU A 387 -8.85 1.63 -9.71
CA LEU A 387 -7.83 2.34 -8.94
C LEU A 387 -6.44 1.79 -9.24
N HIS A 388 -5.54 2.68 -9.64
CA HIS A 388 -4.16 2.35 -10.00
C HIS A 388 -3.17 3.21 -9.23
N PRO A 389 -1.91 2.75 -9.04
CA PRO A 389 -0.87 3.58 -8.45
C PRO A 389 -0.49 4.75 -9.38
N ALA A 390 -0.53 5.98 -8.87
CA ALA A 390 -0.05 7.16 -9.60
C ALA A 390 1.47 7.11 -9.76
N LEU A 391 2.00 7.60 -10.88
CA LEU A 391 3.45 7.81 -11.09
C LEU A 391 3.78 9.29 -10.99
N THR A 392 3.41 10.05 -12.00
CA THR A 392 3.69 11.49 -12.10
C THR A 392 2.45 12.36 -12.00
N GLN A 393 1.24 11.75 -12.10
CA GLN A 393 -0.03 12.46 -12.13
C GLN A 393 -0.29 13.29 -10.87
N ALA A 394 0.23 12.83 -9.73
CA ALA A 394 0.10 13.47 -8.42
C ALA A 394 1.42 14.09 -7.93
N GLY A 395 2.36 14.35 -8.83
CA GLY A 395 3.72 14.78 -8.49
C GLY A 395 4.55 13.70 -7.77
N LEU A 396 5.76 14.04 -7.36
CA LEU A 396 6.65 13.09 -6.65
C LEU A 396 6.12 12.76 -5.26
N GLU A 397 5.50 13.71 -4.56
CA GLU A 397 4.89 13.46 -3.26
C GLU A 397 3.72 12.47 -3.36
N GLY A 398 3.00 12.43 -4.48
CA GLY A 398 1.85 11.56 -4.70
C GLY A 398 2.17 10.20 -5.32
N ILE A 399 3.45 9.85 -5.51
CA ILE A 399 3.85 8.58 -6.13
C ILE A 399 3.20 7.38 -5.42
N TRP A 400 2.64 6.45 -6.22
CA TRP A 400 1.95 5.24 -5.79
C TRP A 400 0.68 5.47 -4.94
N SER A 401 0.21 6.70 -4.79
CA SER A 401 -1.13 6.94 -4.25
C SER A 401 -2.22 6.54 -5.27
N PRO A 402 -3.44 6.17 -4.81
CA PRO A 402 -4.49 5.69 -5.73
C PRO A 402 -5.01 6.81 -6.65
N VAL A 403 -5.10 6.52 -7.93
CA VAL A 403 -5.76 7.34 -8.95
C VAL A 403 -6.75 6.49 -9.73
N LEU A 404 -7.93 7.04 -10.01
CA LEU A 404 -8.92 6.38 -10.85
C LEU A 404 -8.51 6.52 -12.33
N VAL A 405 -8.51 5.39 -13.05
CA VAL A 405 -8.18 5.32 -14.47
C VAL A 405 -9.41 4.80 -15.20
N SER A 406 -10.27 5.72 -15.62
CA SER A 406 -11.59 5.41 -16.19
C SER A 406 -11.54 4.50 -17.42
N ARG A 407 -10.45 4.54 -18.18
CA ARG A 407 -10.28 3.67 -19.36
C ARG A 407 -10.02 2.20 -19.02
N VAL A 408 -9.51 1.90 -17.83
CA VAL A 408 -9.28 0.52 -17.36
C VAL A 408 -10.47 -0.01 -16.59
N GLY A 409 -11.12 0.85 -15.80
CA GLY A 409 -12.27 0.49 -15.00
C GLY A 409 -12.99 1.73 -14.49
N TYR A 410 -14.19 1.58 -14.04
CA TYR A 410 -15.03 2.67 -13.54
C TYR A 410 -15.38 2.50 -12.06
N CYS A 411 -15.71 3.60 -11.40
CA CYS A 411 -16.15 3.57 -10.01
C CYS A 411 -17.58 3.06 -9.93
N GLU A 412 -17.76 1.84 -9.38
CA GLU A 412 -19.06 1.20 -9.23
C GLU A 412 -19.97 2.02 -8.31
N PRO A 413 -21.17 2.44 -8.74
CA PRO A 413 -22.05 3.31 -7.95
C PRO A 413 -22.44 2.75 -6.58
N SER A 414 -22.71 1.45 -6.50
CA SER A 414 -23.10 0.77 -5.28
C SER A 414 -21.94 0.42 -4.34
N CYS A 415 -20.69 0.66 -4.72
CA CYS A 415 -19.50 0.27 -3.96
C CYS A 415 -18.91 1.42 -3.14
N VAL A 416 -18.62 1.18 -1.86
CA VAL A 416 -17.97 2.12 -0.92
C VAL A 416 -16.75 1.52 -0.21
N LEU A 417 -16.22 0.40 -0.73
CA LEU A 417 -15.23 -0.44 -0.05
C LEU A 417 -13.87 0.24 0.17
N CYS A 418 -13.46 1.18 -0.71
CA CYS A 418 -12.15 1.84 -0.59
C CYS A 418 -11.97 2.63 0.71
N GLY A 419 -13.04 3.19 1.28
CA GLY A 419 -13.02 3.87 2.58
C GLY A 419 -12.89 2.89 3.76
N GLN A 420 -13.51 1.71 3.67
CA GLN A 420 -13.47 0.69 4.74
C GLN A 420 -12.06 0.11 4.97
N VAL A 421 -11.25 -0.01 3.92
CA VAL A 421 -9.89 -0.56 4.02
C VAL A 421 -8.82 0.49 4.29
N CYS A 422 -9.16 1.78 4.34
CA CYS A 422 -8.17 2.83 4.52
C CYS A 422 -7.69 2.90 5.99
N PRO A 423 -6.42 2.56 6.30
CA PRO A 423 -5.93 2.46 7.68
C PRO A 423 -5.81 3.80 8.39
N THR A 424 -5.68 4.90 7.64
CA THR A 424 -5.38 6.24 8.17
C THR A 424 -6.49 7.26 7.94
N GLY A 425 -7.61 6.84 7.33
CA GLY A 425 -8.70 7.74 6.99
C GLY A 425 -8.35 8.79 5.93
N ALA A 426 -7.33 8.54 5.07
CA ALA A 426 -7.10 9.35 3.88
C ALA A 426 -8.29 9.29 2.91
N ILE A 427 -8.98 8.15 2.90
CA ILE A 427 -10.27 7.95 2.25
C ILE A 427 -11.26 7.66 3.38
N TRP A 428 -12.26 8.54 3.55
CA TRP A 428 -13.30 8.37 4.57
C TRP A 428 -14.27 7.27 4.17
N GLU A 429 -14.77 6.55 5.16
CA GLU A 429 -15.88 5.64 4.98
C GLU A 429 -17.16 6.47 4.72
N ILE A 430 -17.69 6.36 3.50
CA ILE A 430 -18.94 6.99 3.09
C ILE A 430 -20.02 5.93 2.95
N THR A 431 -21.28 6.32 3.08
CA THR A 431 -22.41 5.45 2.81
C THR A 431 -22.72 5.38 1.31
N GLN A 432 -23.41 4.33 0.88
CA GLN A 432 -23.90 4.21 -0.48
C GLN A 432 -24.83 5.38 -0.86
N ALA A 433 -25.66 5.82 0.09
CA ALA A 433 -26.56 6.96 -0.11
C ALA A 433 -25.82 8.28 -0.38
N GLN A 434 -24.69 8.52 0.29
CA GLN A 434 -23.85 9.70 0.05
C GLN A 434 -23.18 9.64 -1.32
N LYS A 435 -22.85 8.45 -1.82
CA LYS A 435 -22.17 8.27 -3.10
C LYS A 435 -23.12 8.25 -4.29
N ALA A 436 -24.21 7.53 -4.21
CA ALA A 436 -25.05 7.19 -5.36
C ALA A 436 -26.13 8.23 -5.68
N TRP A 437 -26.28 9.25 -4.87
CA TRP A 437 -27.34 10.25 -5.01
C TRP A 437 -28.69 9.65 -5.40
N LEU A 438 -29.17 8.74 -4.55
CA LEU A 438 -30.53 8.21 -4.67
C LEU A 438 -31.49 9.20 -3.98
N PRO A 439 -32.50 9.75 -4.69
CA PRO A 439 -33.42 10.73 -4.14
C PRO A 439 -34.17 10.26 -2.89
N ALA A 440 -34.35 8.95 -2.74
CA ALA A 440 -35.13 8.33 -1.67
C ALA A 440 -34.39 8.15 -0.33
N SER A 441 -33.06 8.31 -0.28
CA SER A 441 -32.28 8.03 0.93
C SER A 441 -31.41 9.20 1.42
N SER A 442 -31.35 10.30 0.69
CA SER A 442 -30.60 11.46 1.10
C SER A 442 -31.41 12.35 2.04
N LYS A 443 -30.84 12.74 3.18
CA LYS A 443 -31.39 13.83 4.00
C LYS A 443 -31.57 15.06 3.11
N PRO A 444 -32.69 15.82 3.25
CA PRO A 444 -32.87 17.05 2.49
C PRO A 444 -31.64 17.95 2.62
N GLY A 445 -31.02 18.33 1.51
CA GLY A 445 -29.82 19.17 1.50
C GLY A 445 -28.47 18.44 1.47
N ALA A 446 -28.41 17.11 1.53
CA ALA A 446 -27.16 16.37 1.38
C ALA A 446 -26.66 16.43 -0.08
N LYS A 447 -25.45 16.95 -0.28
CA LYS A 447 -24.80 16.96 -1.61
C LYS A 447 -24.13 15.61 -1.87
N PRO A 448 -24.24 15.05 -3.09
CA PRO A 448 -23.57 13.80 -3.43
C PRO A 448 -22.04 13.95 -3.43
N VAL A 449 -21.34 12.85 -3.10
CA VAL A 449 -19.88 12.79 -3.23
C VAL A 449 -19.52 12.68 -4.70
N ARG A 450 -19.08 13.78 -5.29
CA ARG A 450 -18.58 13.85 -6.67
C ARG A 450 -17.08 13.67 -6.68
N ILE A 451 -16.57 12.83 -7.59
CA ILE A 451 -15.13 12.65 -7.79
C ILE A 451 -14.63 13.38 -9.05
N GLY A 452 -15.54 13.98 -9.80
CA GLY A 452 -15.23 14.73 -11.01
C GLY A 452 -16.43 14.94 -11.92
N THR A 453 -16.17 15.39 -13.14
CA THR A 453 -17.20 15.64 -14.17
C THR A 453 -16.73 15.12 -15.52
N ALA A 454 -17.66 14.57 -16.32
CA ALA A 454 -17.40 14.12 -17.68
C ALA A 454 -17.53 15.27 -18.69
N PHE A 455 -16.68 15.25 -19.71
CA PHE A 455 -16.67 16.21 -20.82
C PHE A 455 -16.58 15.48 -22.15
N TYR A 456 -17.14 16.06 -23.22
CA TYR A 456 -17.05 15.55 -24.56
C TYR A 456 -15.94 16.22 -25.37
N ASP A 457 -15.16 15.41 -26.06
CA ASP A 457 -14.45 15.81 -27.27
C ASP A 457 -15.39 15.62 -28.48
N ARG A 458 -16.01 16.72 -28.89
CA ARG A 458 -17.00 16.70 -29.98
C ARG A 458 -16.41 16.27 -31.31
N GLY A 459 -15.14 16.59 -31.57
CA GLY A 459 -14.43 16.21 -32.78
C GLY A 459 -14.22 14.71 -32.94
N ARG A 460 -14.30 13.95 -31.83
CA ARG A 460 -14.11 12.49 -31.80
C ARG A 460 -15.39 11.71 -31.59
N CYS A 461 -16.46 12.38 -31.15
CA CYS A 461 -17.73 11.73 -30.84
C CYS A 461 -18.51 11.41 -32.11
N LEU A 462 -18.92 10.14 -32.31
CA LEU A 462 -19.61 9.67 -33.50
C LEU A 462 -20.85 10.49 -33.88
N PRO A 463 -21.79 10.79 -32.92
CA PRO A 463 -22.95 11.64 -33.23
C PRO A 463 -22.59 13.11 -33.52
N TRP A 464 -21.50 13.62 -32.98
CA TRP A 464 -21.13 15.01 -33.16
C TRP A 464 -20.40 15.30 -34.47
N SER A 465 -19.44 14.43 -34.84
CA SER A 465 -18.55 14.68 -35.99
C SER A 465 -18.76 13.75 -37.19
N MET A 466 -19.42 12.61 -37.01
CA MET A 466 -19.51 11.57 -38.06
C MET A 466 -20.94 11.23 -38.46
N ALA A 467 -21.93 11.99 -38.00
CA ALA A 467 -23.36 11.75 -38.28
C ALA A 467 -23.80 10.29 -38.05
N THR A 468 -23.17 9.62 -37.05
CA THR A 468 -23.40 8.20 -36.73
C THR A 468 -24.05 8.07 -35.36
N GLU A 469 -25.20 7.39 -35.27
CA GLU A 469 -25.92 7.15 -34.01
C GLU A 469 -25.06 6.39 -33.01
N CYS A 470 -25.01 6.89 -31.77
CA CYS A 470 -24.35 6.23 -30.64
C CYS A 470 -24.98 6.68 -29.31
N ILE A 471 -25.45 5.73 -28.53
CA ILE A 471 -26.09 5.97 -27.21
C ILE A 471 -25.33 5.34 -26.04
N VAL A 472 -24.20 4.70 -26.30
CA VAL A 472 -23.48 3.85 -25.33
C VAL A 472 -23.18 4.59 -24.00
N CYS A 473 -22.71 5.83 -24.05
CA CYS A 473 -22.37 6.57 -22.84
C CYS A 473 -23.61 6.95 -22.00
N GLU A 474 -24.77 7.15 -22.64
CA GLU A 474 -26.05 7.39 -21.99
C GLU A 474 -26.55 6.10 -21.32
N GLU A 475 -26.50 4.95 -21.99
CA GLU A 475 -26.91 3.65 -21.45
C GLU A 475 -26.08 3.27 -20.21
N TRP A 476 -24.77 3.52 -20.25
CA TRP A 476 -23.85 3.22 -19.15
C TRP A 476 -23.89 4.25 -18.03
N CYS A 477 -24.60 5.36 -18.17
CA CYS A 477 -24.72 6.35 -17.12
C CYS A 477 -25.58 5.81 -15.97
N PRO A 478 -25.01 5.65 -14.75
CA PRO A 478 -25.70 5.00 -13.64
C PRO A 478 -26.57 5.93 -12.80
N THR A 479 -26.52 7.24 -13.03
CA THR A 479 -27.27 8.22 -12.25
C THR A 479 -28.76 8.18 -12.59
N SER A 480 -29.64 8.44 -11.60
CA SER A 480 -31.07 8.52 -11.79
C SER A 480 -31.61 9.84 -11.19
N PRO A 481 -32.12 10.78 -11.99
CA PRO A 481 -32.13 10.75 -13.47
C PRO A 481 -30.72 10.79 -14.08
N LYS A 482 -30.60 10.29 -15.31
CA LYS A 482 -29.29 10.20 -15.99
C LYS A 482 -28.65 11.57 -16.15
N ALA A 483 -27.32 11.62 -15.93
CA ALA A 483 -26.51 12.83 -16.17
C ALA A 483 -26.21 13.03 -17.67
N ILE A 484 -26.26 11.96 -18.48
CA ILE A 484 -26.11 12.02 -19.92
C ILE A 484 -27.48 11.94 -20.54
N TYR A 485 -27.80 12.91 -21.40
CA TYR A 485 -29.05 13.00 -22.12
C TYR A 485 -28.80 13.28 -23.61
N LEU A 486 -29.74 12.92 -24.46
CA LEU A 486 -29.63 12.99 -25.91
C LEU A 486 -30.49 14.12 -26.44
N VAL A 487 -29.96 14.91 -27.37
CA VAL A 487 -30.67 16.00 -28.07
C VAL A 487 -30.60 15.72 -29.58
N SER A 488 -31.73 15.74 -30.25
CA SER A 488 -31.78 15.59 -31.71
C SER A 488 -31.19 16.81 -32.41
N ALA A 489 -30.25 16.59 -33.30
CA ALA A 489 -29.60 17.62 -34.13
C ALA A 489 -29.41 17.12 -35.56
N GLU A 490 -29.41 18.03 -36.51
CA GLU A 490 -29.09 17.71 -37.91
C GLU A 490 -27.58 17.83 -38.11
N VAL A 491 -26.94 16.75 -38.56
CA VAL A 491 -25.49 16.68 -38.79
C VAL A 491 -25.22 16.22 -40.23
N ALA A 492 -24.31 16.91 -40.90
CA ALA A 492 -23.86 16.53 -42.23
C ALA A 492 -22.83 15.38 -42.12
N ASP A 493 -23.02 14.33 -42.93
CA ASP A 493 -22.03 13.24 -43.05
C ASP A 493 -20.83 13.66 -43.91
N ALA A 494 -19.84 12.79 -44.08
CA ALA A 494 -18.63 13.05 -44.87
C ALA A 494 -18.95 13.32 -46.36
N GLN A 495 -20.14 12.95 -46.85
CA GLN A 495 -20.64 13.19 -48.20
C GLN A 495 -21.51 14.46 -48.29
N GLY A 496 -21.66 15.23 -47.21
CA GLY A 496 -22.47 16.43 -47.12
C GLY A 496 -23.99 16.18 -46.99
N LYS A 497 -24.43 14.93 -46.81
CA LYS A 497 -25.83 14.59 -46.59
C LYS A 497 -26.22 14.83 -45.14
N VAL A 498 -27.21 15.68 -44.90
CA VAL A 498 -27.74 15.97 -43.56
C VAL A 498 -28.61 14.82 -43.07
N LYS A 499 -28.35 14.37 -41.85
CA LYS A 499 -29.09 13.32 -41.14
C LYS A 499 -29.47 13.78 -39.75
N PRO A 500 -30.67 13.45 -39.26
CA PRO A 500 -31.02 13.64 -37.87
C PRO A 500 -30.25 12.62 -36.99
N VAL A 501 -29.50 13.09 -36.01
CA VAL A 501 -28.71 12.27 -35.12
C VAL A 501 -28.90 12.76 -33.70
N ARG A 502 -28.97 11.84 -32.73
CA ARG A 502 -29.08 12.20 -31.32
C ARG A 502 -27.70 12.44 -30.73
N GLN A 503 -27.40 13.69 -30.43
CA GLN A 503 -26.13 14.11 -29.84
C GLN A 503 -26.20 14.01 -28.32
N PRO A 504 -25.18 13.41 -27.65
CA PRO A 504 -25.13 13.32 -26.23
C PRO A 504 -24.58 14.59 -25.56
N TYR A 505 -25.18 14.96 -24.43
CA TYR A 505 -24.79 16.07 -23.56
C TYR A 505 -24.64 15.59 -22.13
N VAL A 506 -23.83 16.27 -21.32
CA VAL A 506 -23.65 16.01 -19.88
C VAL A 506 -24.30 17.11 -19.06
N ASP A 507 -25.15 16.76 -18.13
CA ASP A 507 -25.59 17.65 -17.05
C ASP A 507 -24.54 17.57 -15.90
N PRO A 508 -23.75 18.64 -15.70
CA PRO A 508 -22.71 18.64 -14.67
C PRO A 508 -23.28 18.59 -13.24
N ASN A 509 -24.55 18.96 -13.06
CA ASN A 509 -25.20 18.90 -11.73
C ASN A 509 -25.55 17.47 -11.32
N ARG A 510 -25.76 16.58 -12.27
CA ARG A 510 -26.07 15.17 -12.05
C ARG A 510 -24.87 14.25 -12.18
N CYS A 511 -23.82 14.68 -12.88
CA CYS A 511 -22.62 13.89 -13.09
C CYS A 511 -21.86 13.74 -11.78
N VAL A 512 -21.49 12.50 -11.41
CA VAL A 512 -20.68 12.16 -10.23
C VAL A 512 -19.24 11.83 -10.56
N GLY A 513 -18.88 11.80 -11.86
CA GLY A 513 -17.51 11.52 -12.30
C GLY A 513 -17.08 10.05 -12.20
N CYS A 514 -18.02 9.09 -12.18
CA CYS A 514 -17.72 7.67 -11.97
C CYS A 514 -16.86 7.01 -13.07
N GLY A 515 -16.77 7.59 -14.27
CA GLY A 515 -15.97 7.08 -15.37
C GLY A 515 -16.61 5.97 -16.21
N ALA A 516 -17.86 5.55 -15.92
CA ALA A 516 -18.54 4.49 -16.66
C ALA A 516 -18.73 4.82 -18.17
N CYS A 517 -19.04 6.07 -18.47
CA CYS A 517 -19.19 6.55 -19.85
C CYS A 517 -17.88 6.54 -20.63
N GLU A 518 -16.76 6.89 -20.00
CA GLU A 518 -15.43 6.85 -20.59
C GLU A 518 -14.97 5.40 -20.81
N PHE A 519 -15.21 4.53 -19.83
CA PHE A 519 -14.91 3.10 -19.91
C PHE A 519 -15.61 2.45 -21.09
N ALA A 520 -16.91 2.72 -21.26
CA ALA A 520 -17.75 2.11 -22.27
C ALA A 520 -17.61 2.74 -23.67
N CYS A 521 -16.97 3.90 -23.81
CA CYS A 521 -16.84 4.60 -25.08
C CYS A 521 -16.22 3.72 -26.17
N PRO A 522 -16.88 3.52 -27.33
CA PRO A 522 -16.39 2.64 -28.40
C PRO A 522 -15.18 3.18 -29.15
N VAL A 523 -14.86 4.47 -29.02
CA VAL A 523 -13.66 5.07 -29.61
C VAL A 523 -12.43 4.55 -28.89
N LYS A 524 -11.60 3.73 -29.58
CA LYS A 524 -10.62 2.85 -28.94
C LYS A 524 -9.37 3.55 -28.41
N ASP A 525 -8.79 4.46 -29.16
CA ASP A 525 -7.52 5.12 -28.82
C ASP A 525 -7.70 6.18 -27.72
N GLN A 526 -8.33 7.29 -28.04
CA GLN A 526 -8.71 8.34 -27.09
C GLN A 526 -10.24 8.42 -27.04
N PRO A 527 -10.89 8.19 -25.88
CA PRO A 527 -12.35 8.21 -25.80
C PRO A 527 -12.90 9.60 -26.12
N ALA A 528 -14.06 9.63 -26.78
CA ALA A 528 -14.75 10.88 -27.09
C ALA A 528 -15.42 11.53 -25.87
N ILE A 529 -15.58 10.79 -24.79
CA ILE A 529 -16.01 11.29 -23.49
C ILE A 529 -14.96 10.89 -22.46
N TYR A 530 -14.54 11.84 -21.64
CA TYR A 530 -13.50 11.65 -20.63
C TYR A 530 -13.90 12.35 -19.33
N VAL A 531 -13.45 11.78 -18.21
CA VAL A 531 -13.74 12.33 -16.88
C VAL A 531 -12.54 13.12 -16.38
N THR A 532 -12.82 14.24 -15.74
CA THR A 532 -11.82 15.09 -15.08
C THR A 532 -12.18 15.29 -13.63
N SER A 533 -11.22 15.70 -12.80
CA SER A 533 -11.45 16.06 -11.40
C SER A 533 -12.22 17.37 -11.22
N ILE A 534 -12.52 18.11 -12.29
CA ILE A 534 -13.26 19.38 -12.23
C ILE A 534 -14.64 19.15 -11.60
N GLY A 535 -14.99 19.98 -10.62
CA GLY A 535 -16.26 19.88 -9.88
C GLY A 535 -16.29 18.80 -8.79
N GLU A 536 -15.14 18.23 -8.41
CA GLU A 536 -15.04 17.27 -7.30
C GLU A 536 -15.43 17.90 -5.96
N SER A 537 -16.17 17.16 -5.12
CA SER A 537 -16.70 17.68 -3.86
C SER A 537 -15.65 17.87 -2.75
N ARG A 538 -14.47 17.25 -2.87
CA ARG A 538 -13.36 17.37 -1.91
C ARG A 538 -12.56 18.68 -2.05
N SER A 539 -12.56 19.30 -3.23
CA SER A 539 -11.83 20.56 -3.49
C SER A 539 -12.76 21.77 -3.42
N ARG A 540 -12.31 22.84 -2.79
CA ARG A 540 -13.02 24.11 -2.74
C ARG A 540 -12.72 25.01 -3.93
N THR A 541 -11.59 24.78 -4.61
CA THR A 541 -11.08 25.62 -5.70
C THR A 541 -11.35 25.03 -7.09
N ASN A 542 -11.44 23.71 -7.20
CA ASN A 542 -11.63 22.99 -8.46
C ASN A 542 -13.12 22.89 -8.84
N GLN A 543 -13.75 24.03 -9.08
CA GLN A 543 -15.18 24.15 -9.40
C GLN A 543 -15.42 24.44 -10.89
N ILE A 544 -16.59 24.05 -11.39
CA ILE A 544 -17.06 24.39 -12.74
C ILE A 544 -17.45 25.88 -12.71
N LEU A 545 -16.71 26.72 -13.44
CA LEU A 545 -16.88 28.18 -13.44
C LEU A 545 -18.27 28.65 -13.94
N LEU A 546 -19.04 27.81 -14.62
CA LEU A 546 -20.35 28.14 -15.20
C LEU A 546 -21.45 28.48 -14.17
N GLU A 547 -21.31 28.08 -12.90
CA GLU A 547 -22.31 28.43 -11.86
C GLU A 547 -22.33 29.93 -11.48
N ARG A 548 -21.27 30.69 -11.79
CA ARG A 548 -21.20 32.12 -11.46
C ARG A 548 -21.93 33.03 -12.46
N VAL A 549 -22.13 32.59 -13.70
CA VAL A 549 -22.80 33.37 -14.74
C VAL A 549 -24.32 33.36 -14.56
N THR A 550 -24.90 32.31 -14.01
CA THR A 550 -26.35 32.16 -13.84
C THR A 550 -26.94 32.95 -12.66
N LYS A 551 -26.12 33.37 -11.67
CA LYS A 551 -26.60 34.17 -10.53
C LYS A 551 -26.61 35.69 -10.77
N GLY A 552 -26.03 36.14 -11.85
CA GLY A 552 -25.98 37.59 -12.22
C GLY A 552 -27.06 38.05 -13.18
N SER A 553 -27.93 37.19 -13.70
CA SER A 553 -28.98 37.52 -14.67
C SER A 553 -30.41 37.56 -14.07
N GLN A 554 -30.53 37.56 -12.75
CA GLN A 554 -31.81 37.78 -12.04
C GLN A 554 -31.67 38.98 -11.06
N SER A 555 -31.27 40.13 -11.57
CA SER A 555 -31.49 41.43 -10.92
C SER A 555 -32.18 42.38 -11.86
#